data_1ee3acce7ca42cbf4fc912b55e46bb7c
#
_entry.id   1ee3acce7ca42cbf4fc912b55e46bb7c
#
_cell.length_a   1.000
_cell.length_b   1.000
_cell.length_c   1.000
_cell.angle_alpha   90.00
_cell.angle_beta   90.00
_cell.angle_gamma   90.00
#
_symmetry.space_group_name_H-M   'P 1'
#
loop_
_entity.id
_entity.type
_entity.pdbx_description
1 polymer ?
#
loop_
_entity_poly.entity_id
_entity_poly.type
_entity_poly.pdbx_seq_one_letter_code
_entity_poly.pdbx_strand_id
1 'polypeptide(L)'
;MLGKEVTDEELYDRVLCMEQIMSTGGGWQDQVGGLAPGIKMVSSEPAIRQRITCVPCKISEKTRKELDERFCLIYSGQRRLARNLLRDVVGRYVGGIEDAVDVLYEIQQTAVLMRFELEKGNIDGFAELLNQTGNYQRSSMRAVPIHVLT
;
A
#
# COMPACT_ATOMS: atom_id res chain seq x y z
N MET A 1 -4.91 -28.23 -11.03
CA MET A 1 -6.00 -27.32 -10.66
C MET A 1 -6.90 -28.04 -9.68
N LEU A 2 -7.14 -27.49 -8.50
CA LEU A 2 -7.82 -28.20 -7.41
C LEU A 2 -9.35 -28.15 -7.51
N GLY A 3 -9.93 -27.60 -8.59
CA GLY A 3 -11.37 -27.64 -8.88
C GLY A 3 -12.33 -27.10 -7.79
N LYS A 4 -11.78 -26.45 -6.75
CA LYS A 4 -12.56 -25.89 -5.65
C LYS A 4 -12.69 -24.40 -5.86
N GLU A 5 -13.89 -23.89 -5.89
CA GLU A 5 -14.14 -22.45 -5.81
C GLU A 5 -13.63 -21.93 -4.48
N VAL A 6 -12.86 -20.84 -4.53
CA VAL A 6 -12.27 -20.16 -3.37
C VAL A 6 -12.88 -18.77 -3.32
N THR A 7 -13.38 -18.35 -2.18
CA THR A 7 -13.87 -16.98 -1.99
C THR A 7 -12.70 -15.99 -2.00
N ASP A 8 -12.98 -14.72 -2.28
CA ASP A 8 -11.95 -13.67 -2.25
C ASP A 8 -11.30 -13.57 -0.86
N GLU A 9 -12.08 -13.71 0.22
CA GLU A 9 -11.59 -13.70 1.59
C GLU A 9 -10.60 -14.85 1.85
N GLU A 10 -10.96 -16.07 1.44
CA GLU A 10 -10.05 -17.22 1.54
C GLU A 10 -8.79 -17.04 0.69
N LEU A 11 -8.90 -16.39 -0.45
CA LEU A 11 -7.77 -16.12 -1.33
C LEU A 11 -6.81 -15.13 -0.68
N TYR A 12 -7.33 -14.03 -0.11
CA TYR A 12 -6.53 -13.04 0.60
C TYR A 12 -5.82 -13.63 1.81
N ASP A 13 -6.50 -14.45 2.61
CA ASP A 13 -5.92 -15.15 3.75
C ASP A 13 -4.76 -16.07 3.33
N ARG A 14 -4.93 -16.82 2.24
CA ARG A 14 -3.88 -17.71 1.73
C ARG A 14 -2.66 -16.97 1.23
N VAL A 15 -2.88 -15.86 0.52
CA VAL A 15 -1.79 -15.05 -0.02
C VAL A 15 -1.03 -14.36 1.10
N LEU A 16 -1.72 -13.85 2.12
CA LEU A 16 -1.11 -13.30 3.31
C LEU A 16 -0.28 -14.37 4.07
N CYS A 17 -0.83 -15.57 4.20
CA CYS A 17 -0.11 -16.69 4.82
C CYS A 17 1.18 -17.04 4.06
N MET A 18 1.15 -17.03 2.72
CA MET A 18 2.35 -17.24 1.90
C MET A 18 3.40 -16.16 2.15
N GLU A 19 3.02 -14.89 2.23
CA GLU A 19 3.94 -13.79 2.55
C GLU A 19 4.60 -13.99 3.92
N GLN A 20 3.86 -14.41 4.92
CA GLN A 20 4.41 -14.68 6.25
C GLN A 20 5.38 -15.87 6.23
N ILE A 21 5.07 -16.95 5.48
CA ILE A 21 5.95 -18.11 5.31
C ILE A 21 7.25 -17.70 4.61
N MET A 22 7.19 -16.81 3.62
CA MET A 22 8.36 -16.28 2.92
C MET A 22 9.20 -15.34 3.80
N SER A 23 8.71 -15.02 5.00
CA SER A 23 9.39 -14.14 5.97
C SER A 23 9.77 -12.77 5.39
N THR A 24 8.97 -12.23 4.47
CA THR A 24 9.19 -10.91 3.87
C THR A 24 8.88 -9.80 4.86
N GLY A 25 7.99 -10.07 5.85
CA GLY A 25 7.48 -9.09 6.79
C GLY A 25 6.50 -8.09 6.14
N GLY A 26 6.08 -8.38 4.91
CA GLY A 26 5.10 -7.58 4.18
C GLY A 26 3.68 -7.77 4.69
N GLY A 27 2.82 -6.80 4.37
CA GLY A 27 1.38 -6.88 4.59
C GLY A 27 0.65 -7.45 3.36
N TRP A 28 -0.64 -7.25 3.33
CA TRP A 28 -1.55 -7.77 2.31
C TRP A 28 -1.73 -6.83 1.09
N GLN A 29 -1.25 -5.60 1.12
CA GLN A 29 -1.59 -4.54 0.16
C GLN A 29 -1.22 -4.89 -1.29
N ASP A 30 -0.05 -5.44 -1.52
CA ASP A 30 0.42 -5.75 -2.88
C ASP A 30 -0.36 -6.93 -3.46
N GLN A 31 -0.64 -7.94 -2.64
CA GLN A 31 -1.35 -9.15 -3.04
C GLN A 31 -2.81 -8.84 -3.35
N VAL A 32 -3.51 -8.13 -2.46
CA VAL A 32 -4.88 -7.67 -2.70
C VAL A 32 -4.93 -6.69 -3.87
N GLY A 33 -3.91 -5.83 -3.98
CA GLY A 33 -3.73 -4.93 -5.11
C GLY A 33 -3.71 -5.65 -6.45
N GLY A 34 -3.02 -6.78 -6.53
CA GLY A 34 -2.92 -7.58 -7.74
C GLY A 34 -4.12 -8.51 -8.00
N LEU A 35 -4.81 -8.96 -6.96
CA LEU A 35 -5.94 -9.91 -7.07
C LEU A 35 -7.27 -9.21 -7.36
N ALA A 36 -7.57 -8.13 -6.65
CA ALA A 36 -8.81 -7.38 -6.84
C ALA A 36 -8.67 -6.40 -8.02
N PRO A 37 -9.59 -6.39 -8.99
CA PRO A 37 -9.49 -5.54 -10.18
C PRO A 37 -9.78 -4.06 -9.88
N GLY A 38 -9.34 -3.20 -10.77
CA GLY A 38 -9.68 -1.77 -10.81
C GLY A 38 -9.03 -0.92 -9.72
N ILE A 39 -9.45 0.34 -9.67
CA ILE A 39 -9.02 1.30 -8.65
C ILE A 39 -9.91 1.15 -7.43
N LYS A 40 -9.29 0.96 -6.28
CA LYS A 40 -9.99 0.56 -5.06
C LYS A 40 -9.34 1.11 -3.80
N MET A 41 -10.13 1.30 -2.78
CA MET A 41 -9.67 1.52 -1.41
C MET A 41 -9.70 0.19 -0.67
N VAL A 42 -8.59 -0.18 -0.07
CA VAL A 42 -8.48 -1.41 0.72
C VAL A 42 -8.12 -1.05 2.14
N SER A 43 -8.79 -1.64 3.09
CA SER A 43 -8.56 -1.42 4.52
C SER A 43 -8.67 -2.74 5.28
N SER A 44 -8.08 -2.78 6.46
CA SER A 44 -8.26 -3.88 7.40
C SER A 44 -8.45 -3.34 8.82
N GLU A 45 -9.17 -4.09 9.62
CA GLU A 45 -9.28 -3.82 11.06
C GLU A 45 -8.15 -4.52 11.82
N PRO A 46 -7.65 -3.92 12.92
CA PRO A 46 -6.65 -4.56 13.75
C PRO A 46 -7.26 -5.79 14.45
N ALA A 47 -6.83 -6.97 14.05
CA ALA A 47 -7.25 -8.25 14.61
C ALA A 47 -6.18 -9.32 14.37
N ILE A 48 -6.21 -10.40 15.15
CA ILE A 48 -5.36 -11.58 14.93
C ILE A 48 -5.68 -12.20 13.57
N ARG A 49 -6.95 -12.31 13.20
CA ARG A 49 -7.43 -12.55 11.86
C ARG A 49 -7.89 -11.24 11.25
N GLN A 50 -7.08 -10.68 10.37
CA GLN A 50 -7.42 -9.44 9.70
C GLN A 50 -8.55 -9.68 8.70
N ARG A 51 -9.62 -8.91 8.82
CA ARG A 51 -10.65 -8.84 7.79
C ARG A 51 -10.26 -7.73 6.81
N ILE A 52 -10.06 -8.09 5.56
CA ILE A 52 -9.73 -7.17 4.49
C ILE A 52 -11.02 -6.72 3.81
N THR A 53 -11.24 -5.42 3.77
CA THR A 53 -12.36 -4.79 3.08
C THR A 53 -11.83 -4.09 1.84
N CYS A 54 -12.36 -4.46 0.67
CA CYS A 54 -11.99 -3.89 -0.62
C CYS A 54 -13.20 -3.16 -1.22
N VAL A 55 -13.10 -1.85 -1.39
CA VAL A 55 -14.18 -1.00 -1.91
C VAL A 55 -13.73 -0.34 -3.21
N PRO A 56 -14.38 -0.62 -4.35
CA PRO A 56 -14.09 0.07 -5.62
C PRO A 56 -14.29 1.59 -5.49
N CYS A 57 -13.36 2.37 -6.03
CA CYS A 57 -13.51 3.82 -6.15
C CYS A 57 -14.49 4.15 -7.28
N LYS A 58 -15.42 5.04 -7.00
CA LYS A 58 -16.45 5.48 -7.97
C LYS A 58 -15.89 6.62 -8.82
N ILE A 59 -15.08 6.28 -9.81
CA ILE A 59 -14.51 7.26 -10.74
C ILE A 59 -15.28 7.31 -12.06
N SER A 60 -15.39 8.52 -12.66
CA SER A 60 -15.98 8.69 -13.97
C SER A 60 -15.08 8.15 -15.07
N GLU A 61 -15.66 7.81 -16.23
CA GLU A 61 -14.86 7.43 -17.42
C GLU A 61 -13.93 8.55 -17.87
N LYS A 62 -14.32 9.81 -17.72
CA LYS A 62 -13.45 10.96 -17.98
C LYS A 62 -12.23 10.93 -17.06
N THR A 63 -12.43 10.75 -15.77
CA THR A 63 -11.35 10.67 -14.76
C THR A 63 -10.43 9.47 -15.05
N ARG A 64 -11.00 8.32 -15.40
CA ARG A 64 -10.22 7.13 -15.77
C ARG A 64 -9.32 7.41 -16.97
N LYS A 65 -9.89 7.98 -18.05
CA LYS A 65 -9.14 8.29 -19.25
C LYS A 65 -8.01 9.29 -18.98
N GLU A 66 -8.30 10.35 -18.23
CA GLU A 66 -7.28 11.34 -17.85
C GLU A 66 -6.16 10.72 -17.01
N LEU A 67 -6.49 9.83 -16.08
CA LEU A 67 -5.51 9.10 -15.27
C LEU A 67 -4.63 8.21 -16.16
N ASP A 68 -5.22 7.46 -17.09
CA ASP A 68 -4.50 6.58 -18.02
C ASP A 68 -3.55 7.38 -18.93
N GLU A 69 -3.94 8.58 -19.37
CA GLU A 69 -3.11 9.46 -20.20
C GLU A 69 -1.93 10.08 -19.43
N ARG A 70 -2.08 10.29 -18.13
CA ARG A 70 -1.08 10.96 -17.28
C ARG A 70 -0.23 10.01 -16.46
N PHE A 71 -0.65 8.74 -16.32
CA PHE A 71 0.09 7.75 -15.54
C PHE A 71 1.23 7.15 -16.37
N CYS A 72 2.44 7.15 -15.78
CA CYS A 72 3.62 6.55 -16.40
C CYS A 72 4.32 5.63 -15.42
N LEU A 73 4.53 4.37 -15.81
CA LEU A 73 5.30 3.40 -15.05
C LEU A 73 6.72 3.29 -15.61
N ILE A 74 7.72 3.60 -14.79
CA ILE A 74 9.13 3.56 -15.18
C ILE A 74 9.83 2.44 -14.40
N TYR A 75 10.40 1.48 -15.14
CA TYR A 75 11.22 0.44 -14.54
C TYR A 75 12.63 0.94 -14.30
N SER A 76 13.06 0.99 -13.05
CA SER A 76 14.38 1.50 -12.64
C SER A 76 15.55 0.52 -12.91
N GLY A 77 15.25 -0.73 -13.25
CA GLY A 77 16.28 -1.79 -13.40
C GLY A 77 16.82 -2.34 -12.06
N GLN A 78 16.43 -1.77 -10.94
CA GLN A 78 16.91 -2.18 -9.62
C GLN A 78 15.94 -3.14 -8.94
N ARG A 79 16.49 -4.24 -8.41
CA ARG A 79 15.74 -5.15 -7.53
C ARG A 79 16.13 -4.86 -6.07
N ARG A 80 15.17 -4.66 -5.21
CA ARG A 80 15.38 -4.47 -3.77
C ARG A 80 14.68 -5.56 -3.00
N LEU A 81 15.37 -6.10 -2.01
CA LEU A 81 14.73 -6.90 -0.97
C LEU A 81 14.19 -5.96 0.10
N ALA A 82 12.87 -5.82 0.15
CA ALA A 82 12.19 -4.93 1.09
C ALA A 82 12.30 -5.38 2.56
N ARG A 83 12.68 -6.65 2.81
CA ARG A 83 12.66 -7.30 4.13
C ARG A 83 13.31 -6.47 5.25
N ASN A 84 14.52 -5.97 5.04
CA ASN A 84 15.23 -5.23 6.10
C ASN A 84 14.54 -3.90 6.40
N LEU A 85 14.13 -3.18 5.35
CA LEU A 85 13.43 -1.91 5.50
C LEU A 85 12.09 -2.08 6.23
N LEU A 86 11.30 -3.08 5.86
CA LEU A 86 10.03 -3.39 6.53
C LEU A 86 10.22 -3.75 7.99
N ARG A 87 11.26 -4.54 8.31
CA ARG A 87 11.59 -4.89 9.70
C ARG A 87 11.91 -3.66 10.54
N ASP A 88 12.67 -2.72 9.99
CA ASP A 88 13.03 -1.49 10.68
C ASP A 88 11.79 -0.59 10.91
N VAL A 89 10.94 -0.43 9.90
CA VAL A 89 9.68 0.34 10.02
C VAL A 89 8.76 -0.29 11.07
N VAL A 90 8.55 -1.61 11.00
CA VAL A 90 7.73 -2.34 11.98
C VAL A 90 8.32 -2.26 13.38
N GLY A 91 9.65 -2.41 13.51
CA GLY A 91 10.34 -2.31 14.79
C GLY A 91 10.18 -0.94 15.45
N ARG A 92 10.25 0.13 14.69
CA ARG A 92 10.01 1.51 15.17
C ARG A 92 8.55 1.71 15.60
N TYR A 93 7.61 1.23 14.81
CA TYR A 93 6.19 1.30 15.15
C TYR A 93 5.87 0.54 16.44
N VAL A 94 6.30 -0.72 16.52
CA VAL A 94 6.08 -1.56 17.73
C VAL A 94 6.81 -1.00 18.96
N GLY A 95 7.98 -0.37 18.75
CA GLY A 95 8.72 0.31 19.78
C GLY A 95 8.09 1.63 20.24
N GLY A 96 6.98 2.06 19.66
CA GLY A 96 6.27 3.27 20.03
C GLY A 96 7.06 4.55 19.74
N ILE A 97 7.93 4.52 18.72
CA ILE A 97 8.65 5.72 18.29
C ILE A 97 7.65 6.71 17.69
N GLU A 98 7.44 7.83 18.34
CA GLU A 98 6.39 8.82 18.05
C GLU A 98 6.39 9.23 16.57
N ASP A 99 7.52 9.65 16.03
CA ASP A 99 7.66 10.02 14.62
C ASP A 99 7.23 8.91 13.64
N ALA A 100 7.46 7.64 14.00
CA ALA A 100 7.10 6.51 13.14
C ALA A 100 5.60 6.25 13.15
N VAL A 101 4.95 6.43 14.29
CA VAL A 101 3.50 6.30 14.45
C VAL A 101 2.79 7.41 13.68
N ASP A 102 3.23 8.66 13.85
CA ASP A 102 2.67 9.84 13.19
C ASP A 102 2.76 9.73 11.66
N VAL A 103 3.91 9.33 11.13
CA VAL A 103 4.10 9.14 9.68
C VAL A 103 3.15 8.08 9.12
N LEU A 104 2.94 6.97 9.81
CA LEU A 104 2.00 5.93 9.36
C LEU A 104 0.55 6.44 9.39
N TYR A 105 0.21 7.23 10.39
CA TYR A 105 -1.10 7.86 10.48
C TYR A 105 -1.34 8.86 9.33
N GLU A 106 -0.35 9.71 9.03
CA GLU A 106 -0.38 10.64 7.90
C GLU A 106 -0.53 9.92 6.55
N ILE A 107 0.19 8.81 6.35
CA ILE A 107 0.06 7.99 5.14
C ILE A 107 -1.37 7.43 5.04
N GLN A 108 -1.94 6.95 6.13
CA GLN A 108 -3.31 6.43 6.15
C GLN A 108 -4.34 7.52 5.80
N GLN A 109 -4.22 8.70 6.40
CA GLN A 109 -5.11 9.83 6.11
C GLN A 109 -4.98 10.28 4.64
N THR A 110 -3.74 10.35 4.15
CA THR A 110 -3.48 10.74 2.75
C THR A 110 -4.11 9.75 1.78
N ALA A 111 -4.10 8.45 2.05
CA ALA A 111 -4.76 7.45 1.22
C ALA A 111 -6.28 7.68 1.11
N VAL A 112 -6.93 8.08 2.20
CA VAL A 112 -8.34 8.43 2.20
C VAL A 112 -8.60 9.68 1.35
N LEU A 113 -7.77 10.72 1.50
CA LEU A 113 -7.89 11.94 0.70
C LEU A 113 -7.65 11.67 -0.80
N MET A 114 -6.68 10.85 -1.15
CA MET A 114 -6.41 10.43 -2.53
C MET A 114 -7.63 9.78 -3.18
N ARG A 115 -8.36 8.93 -2.45
CA ARG A 115 -9.62 8.37 -2.92
C ARG A 115 -10.64 9.48 -3.24
N PHE A 116 -10.84 10.44 -2.34
CA PHE A 116 -11.78 11.53 -2.55
C PHE A 116 -11.42 12.40 -3.76
N GLU A 117 -10.14 12.70 -3.96
CA GLU A 117 -9.70 13.47 -5.12
C GLU A 117 -9.95 12.72 -6.44
N LEU A 118 -9.71 11.41 -6.48
CA LEU A 118 -10.04 10.57 -7.64
C LEU A 118 -11.54 10.51 -7.91
N GLU A 119 -12.36 10.34 -6.89
CA GLU A 119 -13.83 10.28 -7.04
C GLU A 119 -14.43 11.62 -7.48
N LYS A 120 -13.81 12.76 -7.13
CA LYS A 120 -14.14 14.09 -7.66
C LYS A 120 -13.63 14.34 -9.08
N GLY A 121 -12.69 13.55 -9.56
CA GLY A 121 -12.00 13.78 -10.84
C GLY A 121 -10.88 14.81 -10.77
N ASN A 122 -10.36 15.13 -9.60
CA ASN A 122 -9.23 16.04 -9.40
C ASN A 122 -7.91 15.28 -9.46
N ILE A 123 -7.40 15.03 -10.68
CA ILE A 123 -6.15 14.30 -10.89
C ILE A 123 -4.93 15.07 -10.38
N ASP A 124 -4.95 16.40 -10.46
CA ASP A 124 -3.84 17.22 -9.94
C ASP A 124 -3.74 17.11 -8.41
N GLY A 125 -4.86 17.21 -7.69
CA GLY A 125 -4.89 17.00 -6.24
C GLY A 125 -4.47 15.58 -5.84
N PHE A 126 -4.87 14.57 -6.61
CA PHE A 126 -4.39 13.19 -6.41
C PHE A 126 -2.85 13.10 -6.57
N ALA A 127 -2.28 13.73 -7.61
CA ALA A 127 -0.84 13.71 -7.85
C ALA A 127 -0.06 14.44 -6.75
N GLU A 128 -0.58 15.54 -6.22
CA GLU A 128 0.02 16.26 -5.09
C GLU A 128 0.06 15.38 -3.82
N LEU A 129 -1.04 14.69 -3.51
CA LEU A 129 -1.11 13.76 -2.37
C LEU A 129 -0.17 12.55 -2.55
N LEU A 130 -0.03 12.05 -3.77
CA LEU A 130 0.93 10.98 -4.10
C LEU A 130 2.37 11.43 -3.83
N ASN A 131 2.74 12.65 -4.23
CA ASN A 131 4.04 13.24 -3.94
C ASN A 131 4.27 13.43 -2.43
N GLN A 132 3.24 13.86 -1.70
CA GLN A 132 3.29 14.02 -0.25
C GLN A 132 3.56 12.68 0.44
N THR A 133 2.86 11.60 0.04
CA THR A 133 3.10 10.24 0.53
C THR A 133 4.55 9.80 0.27
N GLY A 134 5.10 10.08 -0.90
CA GLY A 134 6.50 9.80 -1.23
C GLY A 134 7.49 10.57 -0.34
N ASN A 135 7.15 11.76 0.13
CA ASN A 135 7.96 12.53 1.08
C ASN A 135 7.91 11.93 2.49
N TYR A 136 6.73 11.51 2.97
CA TYR A 136 6.58 10.82 4.24
C TYR A 136 7.40 9.53 4.28
N GLN A 137 7.32 8.71 3.23
CA GLN A 137 8.12 7.50 3.12
C GLN A 137 9.62 7.79 3.16
N ARG A 138 10.09 8.82 2.44
CA ARG A 138 11.51 9.25 2.47
C ARG A 138 11.94 9.73 3.85
N SER A 139 11.09 10.43 4.58
CA SER A 139 11.38 10.89 5.94
C SER A 139 11.50 9.72 6.92
N SER A 140 10.58 8.75 6.84
CA SER A 140 10.65 7.54 7.67
C SER A 140 11.88 6.68 7.36
N MET A 141 12.33 6.64 6.08
CA MET A 141 13.52 5.92 5.66
C MET A 141 14.83 6.63 6.03
N ARG A 142 14.88 7.98 6.01
CA ARG A 142 16.07 8.76 6.41
C ARG A 142 16.42 8.60 7.87
N ALA A 143 15.46 8.26 8.71
CA ALA A 143 15.68 7.93 10.11
C ALA A 143 16.29 6.52 10.31
N VAL A 144 16.44 5.71 9.25
CA VAL A 144 17.19 4.46 9.26
C VAL A 144 18.64 4.76 8.88
N PRO A 145 19.65 4.45 9.70
CA PRO A 145 21.05 4.70 9.36
C PRO A 145 21.43 3.99 8.04
N ILE A 146 22.06 4.74 7.13
CA ILE A 146 22.46 4.27 5.79
C ILE A 146 23.44 3.08 5.82
N HIS A 147 23.93 2.69 6.99
CA HIS A 147 24.87 1.55 7.16
C HIS A 147 24.31 0.18 6.79
N VAL A 148 23.03 0.07 6.41
CA VAL A 148 22.39 -1.19 6.00
C VAL A 148 22.32 -1.32 4.47
N LEU A 149 22.85 -0.36 3.70
CA LEU A 149 22.70 -0.30 2.23
C LEU A 149 23.98 -0.60 1.43
N THR A 150 25.03 -1.13 2.06
CA THR A 150 26.24 -1.63 1.37
C THR A 150 26.30 -3.14 1.36
#